data_c43348aaf59fefa6392ba9c2b99bfc6a
#
_entry.id   c43348aaf59fefa6392ba9c2b99bfc6a
#
_cell.length_a   1.000
_cell.length_b   1.000
_cell.length_c   1.000
_cell.angle_alpha   90.00
_cell.angle_beta   90.00
_cell.angle_gamma   90.00
#
_symmetry.space_group_name_H-M   'P 1'
#
loop_
_entity.id
_entity.type
_entity.pdbx_description
1 polymer ?
#
loop_
_entity_poly.entity_id
_entity_poly.type
_entity_poly.pdbx_seq_one_letter_code
_entity_poly.pdbx_strand_id
1 'polypeptide(L)'
;MKTIYILLTRSGTLLSNLVYAVTGANYTHASLAFDDDLSCLYSSTRKNGYTMFPAGPSREYLNRGVFRLRENVPCALYALDVSDEAYTRARRRAEHMMAHGSLYRFNVIGLALCGMHIRWNRRRHYFCSQFVSEVLEKSGAMELPKHSTLMHPNDYTRLEELRCVYKGTLAGLPQRQQMEFDQNDTVIGVYLGLALGLFHTGAARVRAIF
;
A
#
# COMPACT_ATOMS: atom_id res chain seq x y z
N MET A 1 21.72 -12.09 -5.92
CA MET A 1 20.29 -11.86 -6.23
C MET A 1 19.55 -11.61 -4.93
N LYS A 2 18.61 -10.69 -4.93
CA LYS A 2 17.78 -10.32 -3.78
C LYS A 2 16.31 -10.40 -4.16
N THR A 3 15.44 -10.56 -3.18
CA THR A 3 14.00 -10.71 -3.42
C THR A 3 13.24 -9.46 -2.97
N ILE A 4 12.35 -8.97 -3.83
CA ILE A 4 11.33 -7.96 -3.52
C ILE A 4 10.02 -8.70 -3.33
N TYR A 5 9.27 -8.38 -2.28
CA TYR A 5 7.98 -8.99 -2.03
C TYR A 5 6.84 -8.03 -2.38
N ILE A 6 5.77 -8.57 -2.95
CA ILE A 6 4.54 -7.84 -3.27
C ILE A 6 3.41 -8.49 -2.49
N LEU A 7 2.86 -7.78 -1.52
CA LEU A 7 1.71 -8.21 -0.76
C LEU A 7 0.44 -7.62 -1.37
N LEU A 8 -0.47 -8.48 -1.79
CA LEU A 8 -1.80 -8.11 -2.27
C LEU A 8 -2.82 -8.41 -1.18
N THR A 9 -3.73 -7.46 -0.91
CA THR A 9 -4.80 -7.64 0.09
C THR A 9 -6.13 -7.09 -0.38
N ARG A 10 -7.24 -7.57 0.23
CA ARG A 10 -8.56 -6.96 0.12
C ARG A 10 -8.98 -6.45 1.49
N SER A 11 -8.62 -5.21 1.82
CA SER A 11 -8.77 -4.67 3.18
C SER A 11 -10.21 -4.41 3.64
N GLY A 12 -11.22 -4.59 2.77
CA GLY A 12 -12.64 -4.42 3.10
C GLY A 12 -13.03 -3.02 3.58
N THR A 13 -12.24 -2.01 3.25
CA THR A 13 -12.54 -0.61 3.56
C THR A 13 -13.47 -0.02 2.50
N LEU A 14 -14.09 1.15 2.76
CA LEU A 14 -14.96 1.81 1.77
C LEU A 14 -14.30 1.94 0.40
N LEU A 15 -13.04 2.40 0.36
CA LEU A 15 -12.28 2.52 -0.89
C LEU A 15 -12.00 1.14 -1.52
N SER A 16 -11.64 0.15 -0.71
CA SER A 16 -11.45 -1.24 -1.15
C SER A 16 -12.75 -1.83 -1.73
N ASN A 17 -13.88 -1.59 -1.06
CA ASN A 17 -15.18 -2.07 -1.53
C ASN A 17 -15.61 -1.37 -2.83
N LEU A 18 -15.31 -0.08 -2.98
CA LEU A 18 -15.58 0.66 -4.22
C LEU A 18 -14.74 0.09 -5.38
N VAL A 19 -13.45 -0.14 -5.16
CA VAL A 19 -12.58 -0.78 -6.16
C VAL A 19 -13.09 -2.18 -6.51
N TYR A 20 -13.49 -2.97 -5.52
CA TYR A 20 -14.07 -4.29 -5.74
C TYR A 20 -15.37 -4.24 -6.55
N ALA A 21 -16.28 -3.33 -6.21
CA ALA A 21 -17.55 -3.18 -6.92
C ALA A 21 -17.38 -2.81 -8.40
N VAL A 22 -16.35 -2.02 -8.71
CA VAL A 22 -16.06 -1.59 -10.09
C VAL A 22 -15.29 -2.65 -10.88
N THR A 23 -14.39 -3.40 -10.22
CA THR A 23 -13.41 -4.27 -10.92
C THR A 23 -13.70 -5.76 -10.75
N GLY A 24 -14.52 -6.18 -9.79
CA GLY A 24 -14.69 -7.58 -9.40
C GLY A 24 -13.42 -8.24 -8.85
N ALA A 25 -12.40 -7.46 -8.53
CA ALA A 25 -11.03 -7.90 -8.28
C ALA A 25 -10.89 -8.58 -6.92
N ASN A 26 -10.22 -9.75 -6.85
CA ASN A 26 -9.96 -10.45 -5.59
C ASN A 26 -9.12 -9.63 -4.63
N TYR A 27 -8.19 -8.79 -5.15
CA TYR A 27 -7.31 -7.91 -4.37
C TYR A 27 -7.52 -6.46 -4.79
N THR A 28 -7.57 -5.57 -3.80
CA THR A 28 -7.87 -4.15 -3.99
C THR A 28 -6.75 -3.25 -3.47
N HIS A 29 -5.69 -3.83 -2.91
CA HIS A 29 -4.53 -3.13 -2.39
C HIS A 29 -3.24 -3.89 -2.69
N ALA A 30 -2.15 -3.16 -2.91
CA ALA A 30 -0.82 -3.68 -3.17
C ALA A 30 0.23 -2.91 -2.38
N SER A 31 1.17 -3.63 -1.77
CA SER A 31 2.30 -3.08 -1.01
C SER A 31 3.58 -3.81 -1.38
N LEU A 32 4.73 -3.12 -1.30
CA LEU A 32 6.07 -3.69 -1.45
C LEU A 32 6.69 -3.96 -0.09
N ALA A 33 7.48 -5.03 0.03
CA ALA A 33 8.43 -5.23 1.09
C ALA A 33 9.81 -5.59 0.52
N PHE A 34 10.85 -5.23 1.26
CA PHE A 34 12.24 -5.50 0.89
C PHE A 34 12.90 -6.53 1.80
N ASP A 35 12.21 -6.94 2.83
CA ASP A 35 12.67 -7.92 3.81
C ASP A 35 11.65 -9.08 3.89
N ASP A 36 12.13 -10.29 4.10
CA ASP A 36 11.33 -11.52 4.08
C ASP A 36 10.40 -11.67 5.30
N ASP A 37 10.71 -10.98 6.39
CA ASP A 37 9.87 -10.89 7.58
C ASP A 37 8.65 -9.96 7.41
N LEU A 38 8.60 -9.19 6.32
CA LEU A 38 7.57 -8.19 6.02
C LEU A 38 7.38 -7.16 7.15
N SER A 39 8.46 -6.86 7.88
CA SER A 39 8.45 -5.93 9.00
C SER A 39 8.01 -4.52 8.62
N CYS A 40 8.24 -4.12 7.37
CA CYS A 40 7.85 -2.83 6.82
C CYS A 40 7.35 -2.97 5.39
N LEU A 41 6.11 -2.57 5.17
CA LEU A 41 5.50 -2.51 3.84
C LEU A 41 5.47 -1.07 3.33
N TYR A 42 5.64 -0.89 2.02
CA TYR A 42 5.65 0.39 1.34
C TYR A 42 4.50 0.45 0.34
N SER A 43 3.64 1.46 0.45
CA SER A 43 2.52 1.64 -0.47
C SER A 43 2.13 3.11 -0.59
N SER A 44 1.18 3.42 -1.47
CA SER A 44 0.43 4.68 -1.45
C SER A 44 -0.95 4.41 -0.84
N THR A 45 -1.12 4.85 0.41
CA THR A 45 -2.26 4.51 1.25
C THR A 45 -2.56 5.62 2.27
N ARG A 46 -3.33 5.33 3.29
CA ARG A 46 -3.65 6.25 4.39
C ARG A 46 -2.42 6.52 5.23
N LYS A 47 -2.12 7.78 5.50
CA LYS A 47 -0.96 8.15 6.33
C LYS A 47 -1.16 7.84 7.82
N ASN A 48 -2.41 7.85 8.30
CA ASN A 48 -2.74 7.65 9.71
C ASN A 48 -3.28 6.24 10.01
N GLY A 49 -3.22 5.31 9.05
CA GLY A 49 -3.68 3.92 9.22
C GLY A 49 -5.19 3.73 9.32
N TYR A 50 -5.97 4.74 9.69
CA TYR A 50 -7.40 4.63 10.02
C TYR A 50 -8.31 5.58 9.24
N THR A 51 -7.91 6.82 9.01
CA THR A 51 -8.70 7.81 8.25
C THR A 51 -8.44 7.70 6.77
N MET A 52 -9.46 8.00 5.93
CA MET A 52 -9.28 8.00 4.48
C MET A 52 -8.23 9.03 4.03
N PHE A 53 -8.16 10.16 4.69
CA PHE A 53 -7.22 11.25 4.41
C PHE A 53 -6.53 11.72 5.70
N PRO A 54 -5.27 12.20 5.63
CA PRO A 54 -4.42 12.32 4.46
C PRO A 54 -3.96 10.97 3.92
N ALA A 55 -3.82 10.86 2.60
CA ALA A 55 -3.37 9.65 1.91
C ALA A 55 -2.24 9.96 0.91
N GLY A 56 -1.36 9.00 0.68
CA GLY A 56 -0.20 9.08 -0.19
C GLY A 56 0.84 8.03 0.18
N PRO A 57 2.08 8.12 -0.32
CA PRO A 57 3.13 7.19 0.06
C PRO A 57 3.31 7.15 1.58
N SER A 58 3.21 5.95 2.13
CA SER A 58 3.36 5.67 3.56
C SER A 58 3.82 4.24 3.83
N ARG A 59 4.40 4.03 5.01
CA ARG A 59 4.72 2.69 5.50
C ARG A 59 3.49 2.07 6.14
N GLU A 60 3.34 0.78 5.95
CA GLU A 60 2.31 -0.05 6.57
C GLU A 60 2.97 -1.17 7.37
N TYR A 61 2.28 -1.66 8.38
CA TYR A 61 2.75 -2.72 9.26
C TYR A 61 1.64 -3.74 9.45
N LEU A 62 1.97 -5.04 9.35
CA LEU A 62 1.00 -6.12 9.45
C LEU A 62 0.39 -6.26 10.85
N ASN A 63 1.10 -5.78 11.87
CA ASN A 63 0.69 -5.82 13.28
C ASN A 63 -0.01 -4.54 13.76
N ARG A 64 -0.27 -3.56 12.87
CA ARG A 64 -0.86 -2.25 13.23
C ARG A 64 -1.95 -1.83 12.26
N GLY A 65 -2.74 -0.85 12.70
CA GLY A 65 -3.71 -0.17 11.85
C GLY A 65 -4.79 -1.10 11.29
N VAL A 66 -5.12 -0.91 10.02
CA VAL A 66 -6.17 -1.67 9.35
C VAL A 66 -5.87 -3.16 9.29
N PHE A 67 -4.60 -3.55 9.12
CA PHE A 67 -4.22 -4.96 9.06
C PHE A 67 -4.39 -5.68 10.41
N ARG A 68 -4.26 -4.97 11.53
CA ARG A 68 -4.59 -5.52 12.84
C ARG A 68 -6.08 -5.76 13.03
N LEU A 69 -6.91 -4.78 12.60
CA LEU A 69 -8.36 -4.84 12.77
C LEU A 69 -9.05 -5.82 11.81
N ARG A 70 -8.38 -6.19 10.73
CA ARG A 70 -8.95 -6.98 9.62
C ARG A 70 -8.05 -8.14 9.23
N GLU A 71 -7.87 -9.07 10.13
CA GLU A 71 -6.98 -10.21 9.96
C GLU A 71 -7.51 -11.29 9.01
N ASN A 72 -8.83 -11.43 8.89
CA ASN A 72 -9.47 -12.45 8.04
C ASN A 72 -9.67 -11.99 6.58
N VAL A 73 -8.94 -10.95 6.14
CA VAL A 73 -9.02 -10.50 4.74
C VAL A 73 -8.20 -11.40 3.83
N PRO A 74 -8.67 -11.66 2.60
CA PRO A 74 -7.89 -12.36 1.59
C PRO A 74 -6.57 -11.63 1.30
N CYS A 75 -5.50 -12.39 1.22
CA CYS A 75 -4.19 -11.88 0.80
C CYS A 75 -3.44 -12.90 -0.07
N ALA A 76 -2.47 -12.38 -0.83
CA ALA A 76 -1.46 -13.19 -1.52
C ALA A 76 -0.11 -12.48 -1.45
N LEU A 77 0.95 -13.25 -1.22
CA LEU A 77 2.32 -12.81 -1.20
C LEU A 77 3.04 -13.35 -2.43
N TYR A 78 3.66 -12.47 -3.16
CA TYR A 78 4.48 -12.77 -4.32
C TYR A 78 5.93 -12.36 -4.07
N ALA A 79 6.86 -13.14 -4.60
CA ALA A 79 8.30 -12.87 -4.59
C ALA A 79 8.80 -12.59 -6.00
N LEU A 80 9.61 -11.56 -6.14
CA LEU A 80 10.30 -11.15 -7.36
C LEU A 80 11.81 -11.18 -7.09
N ASP A 81 12.51 -12.09 -7.73
CA ASP A 81 13.96 -12.18 -7.62
C ASP A 81 14.62 -11.23 -8.64
N VAL A 82 15.50 -10.36 -8.15
CA VAL A 82 16.08 -9.25 -8.93
C VAL A 82 17.60 -9.16 -8.71
N SER A 83 18.28 -8.39 -9.55
CA SER A 83 19.70 -8.06 -9.31
C SER A 83 19.85 -7.18 -8.06
N ASP A 84 21.02 -7.20 -7.43
CA ASP A 84 21.31 -6.40 -6.24
C ASP A 84 21.21 -4.90 -6.52
N GLU A 85 21.53 -4.48 -7.75
CA GLU A 85 21.39 -3.10 -8.22
C GLU A 85 19.93 -2.69 -8.36
N ALA A 86 19.10 -3.53 -8.99
CA ALA A 86 17.67 -3.26 -9.15
C ALA A 86 16.96 -3.19 -7.78
N TYR A 87 17.27 -4.14 -6.89
CA TYR A 87 16.79 -4.13 -5.51
C TYR A 87 17.16 -2.82 -4.78
N THR A 88 18.45 -2.43 -4.86
CA THR A 88 18.94 -1.23 -4.18
C THR A 88 18.27 0.04 -4.73
N ARG A 89 18.08 0.12 -6.07
CA ARG A 89 17.34 1.24 -6.69
C ARG A 89 15.88 1.26 -6.28
N ALA A 90 15.21 0.11 -6.24
CA ALA A 90 13.80 -0.01 -5.84
C ALA A 90 13.61 0.44 -4.39
N ARG A 91 14.43 -0.07 -3.47
CA ARG A 91 14.38 0.29 -2.05
C ARG A 91 14.64 1.79 -1.85
N ARG A 92 15.70 2.32 -2.45
CA ARG A 92 16.02 3.77 -2.37
C ARG A 92 14.88 4.63 -2.92
N ARG A 93 14.23 4.23 -4.02
CA ARG A 93 13.10 4.95 -4.59
C ARG A 93 11.90 4.95 -3.64
N ALA A 94 11.53 3.79 -3.10
CA ALA A 94 10.44 3.68 -2.14
C ALA A 94 10.72 4.54 -0.89
N GLU A 95 11.89 4.42 -0.29
CA GLU A 95 12.31 5.20 0.88
C GLU A 95 12.34 6.70 0.62
N HIS A 96 12.83 7.13 -0.55
CA HIS A 96 12.79 8.54 -0.97
C HIS A 96 11.36 9.08 -1.03
N MET A 97 10.42 8.32 -1.59
CA MET A 97 9.02 8.74 -1.65
C MET A 97 8.38 8.81 -0.25
N MET A 98 8.79 7.94 0.68
CA MET A 98 8.35 8.01 2.09
C MET A 98 8.92 9.24 2.81
N ALA A 99 10.22 9.49 2.67
CA ALA A 99 10.89 10.63 3.30
C ALA A 99 10.31 11.98 2.83
N HIS A 100 9.90 12.06 1.57
CA HIS A 100 9.30 13.25 0.97
C HIS A 100 7.77 13.13 0.82
N GLY A 101 7.12 12.36 1.69
CA GLY A 101 5.69 12.05 1.62
C GLY A 101 4.75 13.27 1.63
N SER A 102 5.21 14.45 2.11
CA SER A 102 4.46 15.70 2.02
C SER A 102 4.29 16.22 0.59
N LEU A 103 5.21 15.88 -0.31
CA LEU A 103 5.18 16.26 -1.74
C LEU A 103 4.28 15.36 -2.58
N TYR A 104 3.87 14.23 -2.05
CA TYR A 104 3.10 13.22 -2.76
C TYR A 104 1.67 13.15 -2.21
N ARG A 105 0.73 12.82 -3.09
CA ARG A 105 -0.69 12.69 -2.76
C ARG A 105 -1.25 11.37 -3.29
N PHE A 106 -2.37 10.94 -2.73
CA PHE A 106 -3.11 9.81 -3.26
C PHE A 106 -3.87 10.22 -4.54
N ASN A 107 -3.81 9.36 -5.56
CA ASN A 107 -4.42 9.60 -6.87
C ASN A 107 -5.83 9.00 -6.94
N VAL A 108 -6.81 9.64 -6.27
CA VAL A 108 -8.21 9.16 -6.24
C VAL A 108 -8.81 9.13 -7.66
N ILE A 109 -8.63 10.21 -8.43
CA ILE A 109 -9.14 10.31 -9.80
C ILE A 109 -8.48 9.26 -10.69
N GLY A 110 -7.16 9.12 -10.61
CA GLY A 110 -6.42 8.10 -11.37
C GLY A 110 -6.84 6.68 -11.03
N LEU A 111 -7.19 6.40 -9.76
CA LEU A 111 -7.71 5.09 -9.36
C LEU A 111 -9.08 4.81 -10.01
N ALA A 112 -9.99 5.78 -10.02
CA ALA A 112 -11.31 5.63 -10.66
C ALA A 112 -11.14 5.43 -12.19
N LEU A 113 -10.30 6.23 -12.84
CA LEU A 113 -10.02 6.14 -14.26
C LEU A 113 -9.29 4.85 -14.65
N CYS A 114 -8.42 4.34 -13.77
CA CYS A 114 -7.79 3.03 -13.94
C CYS A 114 -8.84 1.91 -14.03
N GLY A 115 -9.87 1.95 -13.19
CA GLY A 115 -11.01 1.02 -13.25
C GLY A 115 -11.79 1.07 -14.58
N MET A 116 -11.77 2.21 -15.26
CA MET A 116 -12.35 2.41 -16.60
C MET A 116 -11.34 2.19 -17.73
N HIS A 117 -10.14 1.69 -17.46
CA HIS A 117 -9.03 1.53 -18.40
C HIS A 117 -8.57 2.84 -19.07
N ILE A 118 -8.79 3.99 -18.43
CA ILE A 118 -8.39 5.30 -18.92
C ILE A 118 -7.06 5.69 -18.27
N ARG A 119 -6.05 5.93 -19.10
CA ARG A 119 -4.73 6.37 -18.64
C ARG A 119 -4.78 7.81 -18.13
N TRP A 120 -4.48 8.00 -16.83
CA TRP A 120 -4.38 9.31 -16.22
C TRP A 120 -3.11 9.41 -15.38
N ASN A 121 -2.14 10.18 -15.87
CA ASN A 121 -0.89 10.41 -15.15
C ASN A 121 -0.87 11.82 -14.58
N ARG A 122 -0.83 11.92 -13.25
CA ARG A 122 -0.67 13.19 -12.54
C ARG A 122 0.63 13.16 -11.73
N ARG A 123 1.52 14.10 -11.98
CA ARG A 123 2.81 14.18 -11.28
C ARG A 123 2.63 14.14 -9.75
N ARG A 124 3.41 13.31 -9.07
CA ARG A 124 3.39 13.14 -7.60
C ARG A 124 2.07 12.66 -7.01
N HIS A 125 1.24 12.03 -7.81
CA HIS A 125 0.00 11.41 -7.37
C HIS A 125 0.01 9.94 -7.71
N TYR A 126 -0.15 9.08 -6.70
CA TYR A 126 -0.09 7.63 -6.86
C TYR A 126 -1.20 6.96 -6.06
N PHE A 127 -1.87 5.96 -6.62
CA PHE A 127 -2.62 4.97 -5.86
C PHE A 127 -1.72 3.74 -5.60
N CYS A 128 -2.18 2.78 -4.79
CA CYS A 128 -1.33 1.70 -4.27
C CYS A 128 -0.59 0.90 -5.36
N SER A 129 -1.31 0.31 -6.32
CA SER A 129 -0.68 -0.45 -7.40
C SER A 129 0.12 0.43 -8.38
N GLN A 130 -0.28 1.67 -8.61
CA GLN A 130 0.52 2.62 -9.38
C GLN A 130 1.87 2.91 -8.70
N PHE A 131 1.88 3.05 -7.36
CA PHE A 131 3.11 3.24 -6.58
C PHE A 131 4.03 2.02 -6.72
N VAL A 132 3.50 0.80 -6.51
CA VAL A 132 4.25 -0.45 -6.66
C VAL A 132 4.85 -0.55 -8.06
N SER A 133 4.04 -0.36 -9.09
CA SER A 133 4.44 -0.38 -10.50
C SER A 133 5.55 0.63 -10.82
N GLU A 134 5.39 1.86 -10.37
CA GLU A 134 6.36 2.93 -10.57
C GLU A 134 7.72 2.62 -9.92
N VAL A 135 7.73 2.02 -8.71
CA VAL A 135 8.96 1.60 -8.03
C VAL A 135 9.65 0.49 -8.81
N LEU A 136 8.92 -0.55 -9.22
CA LEU A 136 9.48 -1.71 -9.93
C LEU A 136 9.99 -1.33 -11.32
N GLU A 137 9.21 -0.59 -12.11
CA GLU A 137 9.58 -0.18 -13.45
C GLU A 137 10.79 0.76 -13.44
N LYS A 138 10.77 1.83 -12.62
CA LYS A 138 11.83 2.84 -12.59
C LYS A 138 13.14 2.35 -11.94
N SER A 139 13.10 1.27 -11.19
CA SER A 139 14.29 0.62 -10.68
C SER A 139 14.91 -0.38 -11.66
N GLY A 140 14.19 -0.73 -12.73
CA GLY A 140 14.57 -1.84 -13.62
C GLY A 140 14.42 -3.20 -12.96
N ALA A 141 13.60 -3.31 -11.91
CA ALA A 141 13.32 -4.58 -11.24
C ALA A 141 12.39 -5.48 -12.07
N MET A 142 11.47 -4.87 -12.82
CA MET A 142 10.52 -5.58 -13.67
C MET A 142 10.01 -4.68 -14.79
N GLU A 143 9.79 -5.25 -15.97
CA GLU A 143 9.02 -4.62 -17.03
C GLU A 143 7.52 -4.86 -16.81
N LEU A 144 6.70 -3.87 -17.07
CA LEU A 144 5.27 -3.96 -16.88
C LEU A 144 4.54 -4.19 -18.20
N PRO A 145 3.51 -5.04 -18.26
CA PRO A 145 2.76 -5.32 -19.48
C PRO A 145 1.92 -4.11 -19.96
N LYS A 146 1.75 -3.12 -19.09
CA LYS A 146 1.00 -1.88 -19.38
C LYS A 146 1.49 -0.75 -18.48
N HIS A 147 1.12 0.48 -18.82
CA HIS A 147 1.53 1.67 -18.07
C HIS A 147 1.14 1.58 -16.59
N SER A 148 2.00 2.04 -15.69
CA SER A 148 1.82 1.96 -14.22
C SER A 148 0.47 2.52 -13.72
N THR A 149 -0.09 3.53 -14.39
CA THR A 149 -1.41 4.10 -14.07
C THR A 149 -2.60 3.20 -14.42
N LEU A 150 -2.38 2.11 -15.15
CA LEU A 150 -3.40 1.14 -15.55
C LEU A 150 -3.24 -0.20 -14.82
N MET A 151 -2.22 -0.33 -13.96
CA MET A 151 -1.96 -1.54 -13.19
C MET A 151 -2.90 -1.63 -11.99
N HIS A 152 -3.69 -2.70 -11.95
CA HIS A 152 -4.52 -3.09 -10.80
C HIS A 152 -3.77 -4.07 -9.89
N PRO A 153 -4.12 -4.17 -8.60
CA PRO A 153 -3.54 -5.20 -7.72
C PRO A 153 -3.68 -6.61 -8.28
N ASN A 154 -4.78 -6.95 -8.91
CA ASN A 154 -4.99 -8.27 -9.52
C ASN A 154 -4.09 -8.57 -10.72
N ASP A 155 -3.54 -7.56 -11.39
CA ASP A 155 -2.66 -7.80 -12.54
C ASP A 155 -1.38 -8.51 -12.12
N TYR A 156 -0.87 -8.22 -10.92
CA TYR A 156 0.32 -8.90 -10.38
C TYR A 156 0.15 -10.41 -10.25
N THR A 157 -1.09 -10.90 -10.10
CA THR A 157 -1.35 -12.36 -10.00
C THR A 157 -1.12 -13.11 -11.30
N ARG A 158 -0.93 -12.39 -12.41
CA ARG A 158 -0.80 -12.93 -13.78
C ARG A 158 0.59 -12.71 -14.38
N LEU A 159 1.50 -12.07 -13.64
CA LEU A 159 2.85 -11.81 -14.10
C LEU A 159 3.71 -13.04 -13.85
N GLU A 160 4.31 -13.57 -14.91
CA GLU A 160 5.08 -14.83 -14.88
C GLU A 160 6.36 -14.71 -14.05
N GLU A 161 6.91 -13.50 -13.95
CA GLU A 161 8.11 -13.20 -13.17
C GLU A 161 7.85 -13.27 -11.65
N LEU A 162 6.58 -13.26 -11.24
CA LEU A 162 6.18 -13.27 -9.85
C LEU A 162 5.88 -14.68 -9.35
N ARG A 163 6.71 -15.18 -8.45
CA ARG A 163 6.48 -16.47 -7.78
C ARG A 163 5.52 -16.29 -6.60
N CYS A 164 4.36 -16.96 -6.63
CA CYS A 164 3.43 -16.96 -5.51
C CYS A 164 4.03 -17.72 -4.31
N VAL A 165 4.24 -17.03 -3.20
CA VAL A 165 4.80 -17.59 -1.95
C VAL A 165 3.70 -18.03 -1.00
N TYR A 166 2.62 -17.23 -0.94
CA TYR A 166 1.48 -17.51 -0.06
C TYR A 166 0.17 -17.01 -0.69
N LYS A 167 -0.91 -17.75 -0.46
CA LYS A 167 -2.26 -17.33 -0.82
C LYS A 167 -3.23 -17.86 0.24
N GLY A 168 -3.97 -16.94 0.87
CA GLY A 168 -4.88 -17.28 1.96
C GLY A 168 -5.47 -16.04 2.61
N THR A 169 -5.55 -16.06 3.94
CA THR A 169 -5.93 -14.89 4.74
C THR A 169 -4.71 -14.23 5.38
N LEU A 170 -4.85 -12.97 5.75
CA LEU A 170 -3.77 -12.25 6.41
C LEU A 170 -3.40 -12.87 7.77
N ALA A 171 -4.37 -13.42 8.52
CA ALA A 171 -4.14 -14.14 9.77
C ALA A 171 -3.27 -15.39 9.58
N GLY A 172 -3.42 -16.08 8.44
CA GLY A 172 -2.64 -17.27 8.11
C GLY A 172 -1.27 -17.00 7.51
N LEU A 173 -0.90 -15.73 7.28
CA LEU A 173 0.41 -15.37 6.74
C LEU A 173 1.52 -15.68 7.74
N PRO A 174 2.50 -16.56 7.42
CA PRO A 174 3.51 -17.04 8.38
C PRO A 174 4.30 -15.90 9.05
N GLN A 175 4.70 -14.88 8.28
CA GLN A 175 5.44 -13.72 8.79
C GLN A 175 4.62 -12.96 9.84
N ARG A 176 3.32 -12.79 9.62
CA ARG A 176 2.44 -12.11 10.57
C ARG A 176 2.26 -12.90 11.86
N GLN A 177 2.23 -14.23 11.80
CA GLN A 177 2.08 -15.08 12.98
C GLN A 177 3.29 -14.98 13.93
N GLN A 178 4.45 -14.59 13.44
CA GLN A 178 5.68 -14.40 14.22
C GLN A 178 5.83 -12.98 14.77
N MET A 179 4.92 -12.06 14.43
CA MET A 179 4.99 -10.66 14.89
C MET A 179 4.38 -10.49 16.27
N GLU A 180 5.06 -9.72 17.12
CA GLU A 180 4.47 -9.22 18.34
C GLU A 180 3.44 -8.13 18.05
N PHE A 181 2.29 -8.22 18.74
CA PHE A 181 1.23 -7.22 18.62
C PHE A 181 1.30 -6.25 19.80
N ASP A 182 1.45 -4.96 19.53
CA ASP A 182 1.44 -3.93 20.56
C ASP A 182 0.07 -3.91 21.26
N GLN A 183 0.04 -4.23 22.55
CA GLN A 183 -1.19 -4.27 23.35
C GLN A 183 -1.85 -2.89 23.51
N ASN A 184 -1.08 -1.80 23.35
CA ASN A 184 -1.58 -0.42 23.45
C ASN A 184 -2.28 0.07 22.18
N ASP A 185 -2.14 -0.63 21.06
CA ASP A 185 -2.83 -0.33 19.81
C ASP A 185 -4.28 -0.88 19.85
N THR A 186 -5.03 -0.49 20.87
CA THR A 186 -6.44 -0.88 21.02
C THR A 186 -7.34 -0.04 20.14
N VAL A 187 -8.50 -0.60 19.74
CA VAL A 187 -9.53 0.10 18.96
C VAL A 187 -9.91 1.44 19.62
N ILE A 188 -9.95 1.49 20.94
CA ILE A 188 -10.24 2.70 21.74
C ILE A 188 -9.10 3.72 21.64
N GLY A 189 -7.84 3.31 21.78
CA GLY A 189 -6.67 4.18 21.63
C GLY A 189 -6.58 4.80 20.23
N VAL A 190 -6.99 4.06 19.23
CA VAL A 190 -7.08 4.48 17.83
C VAL A 190 -8.16 5.54 17.61
N TYR A 191 -9.37 5.33 18.14
CA TYR A 191 -10.45 6.32 18.05
C TYR A 191 -10.14 7.57 18.89
N LEU A 192 -9.49 7.43 20.05
CA LEU A 192 -9.01 8.56 20.84
C LEU A 192 -7.93 9.36 20.11
N GLY A 193 -6.97 8.69 19.48
CA GLY A 193 -5.93 9.33 18.65
C GLY A 193 -6.51 10.07 17.44
N LEU A 194 -7.57 9.52 16.83
CA LEU A 194 -8.34 10.15 15.76
C LEU A 194 -9.09 11.41 16.25
N ALA A 195 -9.77 11.33 17.40
CA ALA A 195 -10.47 12.45 17.99
C ALA A 195 -9.49 13.59 18.35
N LEU A 196 -8.38 13.26 19.01
CA LEU A 196 -7.33 14.23 19.35
C LEU A 196 -6.64 14.83 18.12
N GLY A 197 -6.40 14.03 17.07
CA GLY A 197 -5.84 14.51 15.80
C GLY A 197 -6.77 15.46 15.04
N LEU A 198 -8.10 15.26 15.11
CA LEU A 198 -9.10 16.17 14.55
C LEU A 198 -9.15 17.49 15.30
N PHE A 199 -8.98 17.46 16.63
CA PHE A 199 -8.91 18.68 17.45
C PHE A 199 -7.64 19.50 17.16
N HIS A 200 -6.48 18.84 16.97
CA HIS A 200 -5.23 19.52 16.62
C HIS A 200 -5.26 20.15 15.21
N THR A 201 -5.85 19.49 14.23
CA THR A 201 -5.99 20.05 12.87
C THR A 201 -7.05 21.15 12.80
N GLY A 202 -8.10 21.09 13.60
CA GLY A 202 -9.10 22.16 13.77
C GLY A 202 -8.50 23.42 14.42
N ALA A 203 -7.74 23.24 15.51
CA ALA A 203 -7.07 24.35 16.22
C ALA A 203 -5.99 25.05 15.39
N ALA A 204 -5.25 24.31 14.55
CA ALA A 204 -4.26 24.90 13.65
C ALA A 204 -4.90 25.70 12.52
N ARG A 205 -6.09 25.31 12.04
CA ARG A 205 -6.84 26.08 11.02
C ARG A 205 -7.46 27.35 11.57
N VAL A 206 -7.91 27.34 12.82
CA VAL A 206 -8.47 28.55 13.47
C VAL A 206 -7.37 29.59 13.74
N ARG A 207 -6.14 29.17 14.11
CA ARG A 207 -5.00 30.09 14.28
C ARG A 207 -4.45 30.70 12.99
N ALA A 208 -4.81 30.17 11.83
CA ALA A 208 -4.39 30.72 10.53
C ALA A 208 -5.41 31.70 9.92
N ILE A 209 -6.54 31.94 10.60
CA ILE A 209 -7.63 32.84 10.15
C ILE A 209 -7.70 34.11 11.05
N PHE A 210 -6.97 34.13 12.15
CA PHE A 210 -6.75 35.30 13.00
C PHE A 210 -5.24 35.60 13.06
#